data_a807f90053e39bc5e11afaaaa6ec5be4
#
_entry.id   a807f90053e39bc5e11afaaaa6ec5be4
#
_cell.length_a   1.000
_cell.length_b   1.000
_cell.length_c   1.000
_cell.angle_alpha   90.00
_cell.angle_beta   90.00
_cell.angle_gamma   90.00
#
_symmetry.space_group_name_H-M   'P 1'
#
loop_
_entity.id
_entity.type
_entity.pdbx_description
1 polymer ?
#
loop_
_entity_poly.entity_id
_entity_poly.type
_entity_poly.pdbx_seq_one_letter_code
_entity_poly.pdbx_strand_id
1 'polypeptide(L)'
;QIDAFNINILQTKGSLFATRPTLNNYVAKREDLLATAKDLFDVVASGKVKIPVNQKYALKDAVKAHQDLEGRGTTGSSILIP
;
A
#
# COMPACT_ATOMS: atom_id res chain seq x y z
N GLN A 1 12.21 10.88 -0.92
CA GLN A 1 12.46 10.97 0.53
C GLN A 1 12.62 12.42 0.95
N ILE A 2 12.07 12.78 2.13
CA ILE A 2 12.20 14.12 2.69
C ILE A 2 13.41 14.12 3.60
N ASP A 3 14.44 14.92 3.27
CA ASP A 3 15.68 14.96 4.03
C ASP A 3 15.56 15.82 5.28
N ALA A 4 14.83 16.93 5.18
CA ALA A 4 14.61 17.84 6.29
C ALA A 4 13.18 18.38 6.23
N PHE A 5 12.58 18.59 7.39
CA PHE A 5 11.22 19.07 7.47
C PHE A 5 11.10 20.08 8.62
N ASN A 6 10.68 21.30 8.30
CA ASN A 6 10.43 22.32 9.32
C ASN A 6 9.01 22.14 9.87
N ILE A 7 8.89 21.72 11.11
CA ILE A 7 7.60 21.44 11.73
C ILE A 7 6.68 22.67 11.80
N ASN A 8 7.25 23.88 11.78
CA ASN A 8 6.47 25.11 11.81
C ASN A 8 5.55 25.25 10.59
N ILE A 9 5.84 24.55 9.51
CA ILE A 9 5.00 24.58 8.31
C ILE A 9 3.60 24.04 8.58
N LEU A 10 3.45 23.15 9.54
CA LEU A 10 2.14 22.61 9.93
C LEU A 10 1.25 23.70 10.52
N GLN A 11 1.85 24.62 11.28
CA GLN A 11 1.13 25.75 11.84
C GLN A 11 0.74 26.77 10.78
N THR A 12 1.69 27.16 9.94
CA THR A 12 1.50 28.24 8.96
C THR A 12 0.58 27.83 7.81
N LYS A 13 0.46 26.56 7.51
CA LYS A 13 -0.35 26.04 6.39
C LYS A 13 -1.74 25.58 6.81
N GLY A 14 -2.16 25.78 8.07
CA GLY A 14 -3.53 25.49 8.47
C GLY A 14 -3.68 24.64 9.73
N SER A 15 -2.73 24.70 10.65
CA SER A 15 -2.78 23.93 11.90
C SER A 15 -2.92 22.42 11.61
N LEU A 16 -2.08 21.92 10.75
CA LEU A 16 -2.14 20.55 10.24
C LEU A 16 -1.49 19.55 11.21
N PHE A 17 -1.85 18.30 11.02
CA PHE A 17 -1.25 17.18 11.73
C PHE A 17 -0.45 16.34 10.74
N ALA A 18 0.67 15.77 11.21
CA ALA A 18 1.44 14.83 10.42
C ALA A 18 1.85 13.65 11.28
N THR A 19 1.80 12.46 10.71
CA THR A 19 2.29 11.25 11.35
C THR A 19 2.95 10.36 10.31
N ARG A 20 3.89 9.56 10.76
CA ARG A 20 4.59 8.60 9.90
C ARG A 20 4.47 7.20 10.51
N PRO A 21 3.35 6.53 10.27
CA PRO A 21 3.13 5.21 10.83
C PRO A 21 4.01 4.17 10.14
N THR A 22 4.27 3.09 10.86
CA THR A 22 5.01 1.95 10.34
C THR A 22 4.11 0.72 10.45
N LEU A 23 3.88 0.04 9.33
CA LEU A 23 3.05 -1.15 9.31
C LEU A 23 3.55 -2.19 10.30
N ASN A 24 4.87 -2.37 10.39
CA ASN A 24 5.44 -3.37 11.30
C ASN A 24 5.05 -3.17 12.76
N ASN A 25 4.87 -1.92 13.20
CA ASN A 25 4.43 -1.64 14.56
C ASN A 25 2.98 -2.08 14.79
N TYR A 26 2.12 -1.92 13.78
CA TYR A 26 0.71 -2.26 13.88
C TYR A 26 0.47 -3.76 13.81
N VAL A 27 1.33 -4.51 13.13
CA VAL A 27 1.15 -5.95 12.90
C VAL A 27 2.24 -6.79 13.59
N ALA A 28 2.93 -6.22 14.59
CA ALA A 28 3.99 -6.93 15.31
C ALA A 28 3.47 -8.16 16.05
N LYS A 29 2.25 -8.08 16.60
CA LYS A 29 1.60 -9.22 17.23
C LYS A 29 0.82 -10.01 16.18
N ARG A 30 0.94 -11.35 16.23
CA ARG A 30 0.25 -12.21 15.28
C ARG A 30 -1.27 -12.03 15.31
N GLU A 31 -1.84 -11.85 16.49
CA GLU A 31 -3.28 -11.63 16.64
C GLU A 31 -3.74 -10.35 15.93
N ASP A 32 -2.94 -9.29 15.99
CA ASP A 32 -3.25 -8.03 15.31
C ASP A 32 -3.13 -8.18 13.80
N LEU A 33 -2.12 -8.91 13.33
CA LEU A 33 -1.94 -9.21 11.91
C LEU A 33 -3.15 -9.99 11.37
N LEU A 34 -3.57 -11.02 12.09
CA LEU A 34 -4.72 -11.84 11.68
C LEU A 34 -6.01 -11.05 11.67
N ALA A 35 -6.23 -10.20 12.67
CA ALA A 35 -7.42 -9.35 12.73
C ALA A 35 -7.45 -8.35 11.58
N THR A 36 -6.33 -7.70 11.30
CA THR A 36 -6.21 -6.73 10.20
C THR A 36 -6.46 -7.39 8.85
N ALA A 37 -5.87 -8.57 8.63
CA ALA A 37 -6.07 -9.32 7.39
C ALA A 37 -7.52 -9.74 7.23
N LYS A 38 -8.16 -10.18 8.32
CA LYS A 38 -9.57 -10.60 8.29
C LYS A 38 -10.48 -9.43 7.91
N ASP A 39 -10.26 -8.25 8.51
CA ASP A 39 -11.04 -7.06 8.18
C ASP A 39 -10.94 -6.71 6.70
N LEU A 40 -9.74 -6.74 6.14
CA LEU A 40 -9.53 -6.48 4.72
C LEU A 40 -10.24 -7.51 3.85
N PHE A 41 -10.08 -8.79 4.14
CA PHE A 41 -10.67 -9.86 3.34
C PHE A 41 -12.20 -9.83 3.42
N ASP A 42 -12.77 -9.55 4.59
CA ASP A 42 -14.23 -9.44 4.76
C ASP A 42 -14.80 -8.30 3.92
N VAL A 43 -14.13 -7.15 3.90
CA VAL A 43 -14.57 -5.98 3.12
C VAL A 43 -14.50 -6.27 1.62
N VAL A 44 -13.40 -6.89 1.17
CA VAL A 44 -13.24 -7.25 -0.25
C VAL A 44 -14.25 -8.32 -0.66
N ALA A 45 -14.44 -9.34 0.17
CA ALA A 45 -15.39 -10.42 -0.11
C ALA A 45 -16.84 -9.93 -0.16
N SER A 46 -17.17 -8.89 0.61
CA SER A 46 -18.53 -8.31 0.61
C SER A 46 -18.84 -7.53 -0.66
N GLY A 47 -17.84 -7.22 -1.48
CA GLY A 47 -18.00 -6.41 -2.70
C GLY A 47 -18.08 -4.92 -2.46
N LYS A 48 -17.98 -4.45 -1.21
CA LYS A 48 -18.01 -3.01 -0.89
C LYS A 48 -16.75 -2.30 -1.33
N VAL A 49 -15.63 -2.99 -1.33
CA VAL A 49 -14.34 -2.48 -1.82
C VAL A 49 -13.86 -3.41 -2.92
N LYS A 50 -13.57 -2.85 -4.06
CA LYS A 50 -13.04 -3.60 -5.20
C LYS A 50 -11.58 -3.20 -5.42
N ILE A 51 -10.72 -4.22 -5.56
CA ILE A 51 -9.31 -4.00 -5.84
C ILE A 51 -9.10 -4.27 -7.33
N PRO A 52 -8.87 -3.23 -8.14
CA PRO A 52 -8.66 -3.44 -9.57
C PRO A 52 -7.32 -4.13 -9.80
N VAL A 53 -7.36 -5.30 -10.46
CA VAL A 53 -6.18 -6.03 -10.90
C VAL A 53 -6.07 -5.81 -12.40
N ASN A 54 -5.27 -4.83 -12.80
CA ASN A 54 -5.20 -4.39 -14.19
C ASN A 54 -4.07 -5.04 -14.98
N GLN A 55 -3.07 -5.61 -14.31
CA GLN A 55 -1.95 -6.28 -14.97
C GLN A 55 -1.71 -7.65 -14.35
N LYS A 56 -1.55 -8.65 -15.20
CA LYS A 56 -1.22 -10.02 -14.80
C LYS A 56 0.04 -10.47 -15.54
N TYR A 57 0.98 -11.02 -14.80
CA TYR A 57 2.24 -11.53 -15.35
C TYR A 57 2.45 -12.97 -14.89
N ALA A 58 3.09 -13.78 -15.73
CA ALA A 58 3.60 -15.06 -15.26
C ALA A 58 4.69 -14.82 -14.23
N LEU A 59 4.83 -15.69 -13.24
CA LEU A 59 5.85 -15.53 -12.21
C LEU A 59 7.27 -15.39 -12.79
N LYS A 60 7.56 -16.13 -13.87
CA LYS A 60 8.85 -16.06 -14.58
C LYS A 60 9.13 -14.66 -15.18
N ASP A 61 8.11 -13.84 -15.37
CA ASP A 61 8.22 -12.51 -15.94
C ASP A 61 8.27 -11.41 -14.86
N ALA A 62 8.65 -11.76 -13.64
CA ALA A 62 8.73 -10.81 -12.52
C ALA A 62 9.60 -9.59 -12.82
N VAL A 63 10.70 -9.78 -13.57
CA VAL A 63 11.59 -8.68 -13.97
C VAL A 63 10.82 -7.63 -14.78
N LYS A 64 10.03 -8.10 -15.75
CA LYS A 64 9.20 -7.21 -16.57
C LYS A 64 8.15 -6.49 -15.73
N ALA A 65 7.52 -7.20 -14.80
CA ALA A 65 6.53 -6.61 -13.90
C ALA A 65 7.12 -5.48 -13.07
N HIS A 66 8.32 -5.68 -12.52
CA HIS A 66 9.03 -4.63 -11.77
C HIS A 66 9.41 -3.44 -12.65
N GLN A 67 9.87 -3.70 -13.87
CA GLN A 67 10.23 -2.63 -14.80
C GLN A 67 9.01 -1.78 -15.17
N ASP A 68 7.88 -2.42 -15.43
CA ASP A 68 6.64 -1.71 -15.79
C ASP A 68 6.14 -0.87 -14.60
N LEU A 69 6.22 -1.40 -13.38
CA LEU A 69 5.82 -0.68 -12.17
C LEU A 69 6.71 0.53 -11.93
N GLU A 70 8.02 0.36 -12.02
CA GLU A 70 8.99 1.44 -11.83
C GLU A 70 8.86 2.53 -12.89
N GLY A 71 8.51 2.12 -14.12
CA GLY A 71 8.27 3.05 -15.22
C GLY A 71 6.94 3.79 -15.14
N ARG A 72 6.13 3.52 -14.10
CA ARG A 72 4.83 4.14 -13.87
C ARG A 72 3.85 3.94 -15.02
N GLY A 73 4.00 2.85 -15.78
CA GLY A 73 3.10 2.49 -16.87
C GLY A 73 1.90 1.66 -16.43
N THR A 74 1.77 1.38 -15.13
CA THR A 74 0.72 0.50 -14.59
C THR A 74 -0.30 1.28 -13.78
N THR A 75 -1.52 0.73 -13.70
CA THR A 75 -2.59 1.26 -12.86
C THR A 75 -3.20 0.13 -12.05
N GLY A 76 -3.77 0.46 -10.88
CA GLY A 76 -4.33 -0.57 -9.99
C GLY A 76 -3.25 -1.51 -9.49
N SER A 77 -3.63 -2.76 -9.26
CA SER A 77 -2.71 -3.79 -8.76
C SER A 77 -2.15 -4.64 -9.89
N SER A 78 -0.87 -4.96 -9.79
CA SER A 78 -0.20 -5.92 -10.67
C SER A 78 0.03 -7.21 -9.90
N ILE A 79 -0.30 -8.35 -10.48
CA ILE A 79 -0.14 -9.65 -9.83
C ILE A 79 0.76 -10.57 -10.66
N LEU A 80 1.44 -11.46 -9.94
CA LEU A 80 2.23 -12.53 -10.54
C LEU A 80 1.47 -13.85 -10.37
N ILE A 81 1.38 -14.61 -11.44
CA ILE A 81 0.68 -15.90 -11.46
C ILE A 81 1.72 -17.00 -11.56
N PRO A 82 1.78 -17.92 -10.57
CA PRO A 82 2.74 -19.04 -10.59
C PRO A 82 2.59 -19.96 -11.79
#